data_ada90a9ac0aa3cfc3be85de2d58c481c
#
_entry.id   ada90a9ac0aa3cfc3be85de2d58c481c
#
_cell.length_a   1.000
_cell.length_b   1.000
_cell.length_c   1.000
_cell.angle_alpha   90.00
_cell.angle_beta   90.00
_cell.angle_gamma   90.00
#
_symmetry.space_group_name_H-M   'P 1'
#
loop_
_entity.id
_entity.type
_entity.pdbx_description
1 polymer ?
#
loop_
_entity_poly.entity_id
_entity_poly.type
_entity_poly.pdbx_seq_one_letter_code
_entity_poly.pdbx_strand_id
1 'polypeptide(L)'
;RQRQMCIRDSMRTAGILMPITSLPSPYGVGTLGQCARDFIQFLHRAGQTYWQILPICPTGYGDSPYQAFSAFAGQPLLISPDELIKDGLLYGDDLRDYPHFNPDHIYYGDVIPAKLRILHRSYEIFKESADLCMLKEFDVFCEHEKDWLDDYALFMAGKDAHGGACWLEWEDDLRDPDEEIKAVWCERLADSIEYYKYIQFIFFRQWNAIRDYAHVNGIKIVGDIPIFVALDSADVWANRDLFQLEKDGYPTVVAGVPPDYFSATGQLWGNPLYDWDYHKKTHYDWWMRRIKGQLNMVDYIRVDHFRGFEQYYAIP
;
A
#
# COMPACT_ATOMS: atom_id res chain seq x y z
N ARG A 1 34.84 15.31 -24.84
CA ARG A 1 35.61 15.10 -23.58
C ARG A 1 34.75 15.08 -22.34
N GLN A 2 33.72 15.93 -22.20
CA GLN A 2 32.82 15.90 -21.01
C GLN A 2 31.96 14.63 -20.91
N ARG A 3 31.49 14.07 -22.02
CA ARG A 3 30.70 12.78 -21.99
C ARG A 3 31.51 11.56 -21.52
N GLN A 4 32.83 11.56 -21.76
CA GLN A 4 33.69 10.43 -21.30
C GLN A 4 34.06 10.51 -19.81
N MET A 5 34.03 11.70 -19.20
CA MET A 5 34.28 11.85 -17.77
C MET A 5 33.10 11.32 -16.94
N CYS A 6 31.81 11.56 -17.34
CA CYS A 6 30.65 11.08 -16.63
C CYS A 6 30.52 9.54 -16.62
N ILE A 7 31.10 8.85 -17.62
CA ILE A 7 31.03 7.37 -17.70
C ILE A 7 32.13 6.69 -16.85
N ARG A 8 33.22 7.39 -16.53
CA ARG A 8 34.33 6.83 -15.75
C ARG A 8 34.09 6.77 -14.25
N ASP A 9 33.20 7.63 -13.73
CA ASP A 9 32.92 7.72 -12.29
C ASP A 9 31.61 7.00 -11.88
N SER A 10 30.85 6.46 -12.83
CA SER A 10 29.68 5.64 -12.51
C SER A 10 30.12 4.22 -12.15
N MET A 11 30.03 3.86 -10.88
CA MET A 11 30.18 2.46 -10.46
C MET A 11 29.05 1.63 -11.08
N ARG A 12 29.40 0.47 -11.68
CA ARG A 12 28.42 -0.49 -12.11
C ARG A 12 27.74 -1.08 -10.88
N THR A 13 26.41 -1.05 -10.86
CA THR A 13 25.59 -1.57 -9.77
C THR A 13 24.63 -2.63 -10.31
N ALA A 14 24.22 -3.55 -9.47
CA ALA A 14 23.24 -4.57 -9.79
C ALA A 14 22.25 -4.74 -8.64
N GLY A 15 21.07 -5.27 -8.93
CA GLY A 15 20.04 -5.56 -7.95
C GLY A 15 19.13 -6.69 -8.40
N ILE A 16 18.26 -7.12 -7.50
CA ILE A 16 17.27 -8.16 -7.74
C ILE A 16 15.87 -7.59 -7.54
N LEU A 17 14.98 -7.88 -8.48
CA LEU A 17 13.54 -7.69 -8.28
C LEU A 17 13.00 -8.92 -7.56
N MET A 18 12.45 -8.69 -6.36
CA MET A 18 11.80 -9.73 -5.55
C MET A 18 10.66 -9.10 -4.74
N PRO A 19 9.41 -9.45 -5.05
CA PRO A 19 8.28 -9.00 -4.24
C PRO A 19 8.43 -9.49 -2.80
N ILE A 20 8.10 -8.64 -1.83
CA ILE A 20 8.17 -9.05 -0.41
C ILE A 20 7.24 -10.22 -0.14
N THR A 21 6.05 -10.21 -0.77
CA THR A 21 5.07 -11.30 -0.67
C THR A 21 5.63 -12.66 -1.08
N SER A 22 6.61 -12.70 -1.98
CA SER A 22 7.22 -13.94 -2.50
C SER A 22 8.37 -14.47 -1.63
N LEU A 23 8.73 -13.79 -0.54
CA LEU A 23 9.75 -14.28 0.39
C LEU A 23 9.20 -15.47 1.18
N PRO A 24 10.02 -16.53 1.42
CA PRO A 24 9.59 -17.70 2.17
C PRO A 24 9.26 -17.33 3.62
N SER A 25 8.07 -17.70 4.07
CA SER A 25 7.57 -17.38 5.40
C SER A 25 6.59 -18.45 5.87
N PRO A 26 6.55 -18.78 7.17
CA PRO A 26 5.54 -19.70 7.72
C PRO A 26 4.12 -19.14 7.70
N TYR A 27 3.96 -17.88 7.37
CA TYR A 27 2.67 -17.16 7.42
C TYR A 27 1.91 -17.17 6.10
N GLY A 28 2.30 -17.99 5.12
CA GLY A 28 1.65 -18.12 3.81
C GLY A 28 1.93 -16.98 2.83
N VAL A 29 2.59 -15.92 3.28
CA VAL A 29 3.02 -14.76 2.50
C VAL A 29 4.27 -14.18 3.14
N GLY A 30 5.18 -13.63 2.35
CA GLY A 30 6.37 -12.95 2.88
C GLY A 30 6.01 -11.78 3.80
N THR A 31 6.85 -11.51 4.81
CA THR A 31 6.57 -10.52 5.86
C THR A 31 7.76 -9.59 6.10
N LEU A 32 7.51 -8.47 6.76
CA LEU A 32 8.50 -7.48 7.21
C LEU A 32 9.24 -7.95 8.48
N GLY A 33 9.62 -9.22 8.49
CA GLY A 33 10.29 -9.89 9.60
C GLY A 33 11.61 -10.54 9.18
N GLN A 34 11.87 -11.73 9.71
CA GLN A 34 13.13 -12.45 9.49
C GLN A 34 13.39 -12.77 8.02
N CYS A 35 12.36 -13.18 7.26
CA CYS A 35 12.53 -13.50 5.83
C CYS A 35 13.02 -12.30 5.01
N ALA A 36 12.57 -11.08 5.30
CA ALA A 36 13.07 -9.87 4.65
C ALA A 36 14.52 -9.57 5.06
N ARG A 37 14.88 -9.75 6.33
CA ARG A 37 16.26 -9.58 6.81
C ARG A 37 17.21 -10.61 6.17
N ASP A 38 16.79 -11.86 6.05
CA ASP A 38 17.56 -12.93 5.41
C ASP A 38 17.80 -12.63 3.94
N PHE A 39 16.79 -12.11 3.24
CA PHE A 39 16.94 -11.71 1.84
C PHE A 39 17.90 -10.52 1.67
N ILE A 40 17.83 -9.52 2.55
CA ILE A 40 18.78 -8.39 2.55
C ILE A 40 20.22 -8.90 2.76
N GLN A 41 20.42 -9.83 3.69
CA GLN A 41 21.74 -10.43 3.92
C GLN A 41 22.22 -11.24 2.71
N PHE A 42 21.30 -11.97 2.04
CA PHE A 42 21.61 -12.65 0.80
C PHE A 42 22.08 -11.66 -0.28
N LEU A 43 21.37 -10.55 -0.48
CA LEU A 43 21.76 -9.50 -1.43
C LEU A 43 23.15 -8.93 -1.11
N HIS A 44 23.39 -8.59 0.15
CA HIS A 44 24.68 -8.07 0.61
C HIS A 44 25.82 -9.06 0.30
N ARG A 45 25.67 -10.35 0.68
CA ARG A 45 26.66 -11.39 0.42
C ARG A 45 26.88 -11.69 -1.07
N ALA A 46 25.81 -11.51 -1.87
CA ALA A 46 25.86 -11.66 -3.33
C ALA A 46 26.42 -10.41 -4.06
N GLY A 47 26.86 -9.39 -3.31
CA GLY A 47 27.42 -8.15 -3.88
C GLY A 47 26.40 -7.30 -4.63
N GLN A 48 25.10 -7.49 -4.34
CA GLN A 48 24.02 -6.64 -4.86
C GLN A 48 23.96 -5.34 -4.09
N THR A 49 23.41 -4.29 -4.73
CA THR A 49 23.27 -2.96 -4.14
C THR A 49 21.82 -2.49 -4.13
N TYR A 50 20.93 -3.14 -4.88
CA TYR A 50 19.52 -2.79 -4.97
C TYR A 50 18.61 -3.98 -4.73
N TRP A 51 17.53 -3.71 -4.00
CA TRP A 51 16.36 -4.56 -3.93
C TRP A 51 15.18 -3.83 -4.58
N GLN A 52 14.73 -4.29 -5.73
CA GLN A 52 13.50 -3.78 -6.33
C GLN A 52 12.32 -4.59 -5.83
N ILE A 53 11.30 -3.88 -5.36
CA ILE A 53 10.04 -4.45 -4.87
C ILE A 53 8.89 -4.07 -5.82
N LEU A 54 7.78 -4.82 -5.76
CA LEU A 54 6.50 -4.41 -6.33
C LEU A 54 5.79 -3.44 -5.38
N PRO A 55 4.68 -2.78 -5.84
CA PRO A 55 3.91 -1.91 -4.96
C PRO A 55 3.50 -2.63 -3.67
N ILE A 56 3.66 -1.94 -2.54
CA ILE A 56 3.41 -2.49 -1.19
C ILE A 56 2.16 -1.88 -0.56
N CYS A 57 1.20 -1.47 -1.38
CA CYS A 57 -0.09 -0.94 -0.95
C CYS A 57 -1.12 -2.07 -0.71
N PRO A 58 -2.20 -1.82 0.08
CA PRO A 58 -3.25 -2.81 0.33
C PRO A 58 -3.93 -3.21 -0.98
N THR A 59 -3.87 -4.49 -1.33
CA THR A 59 -4.43 -4.99 -2.59
C THR A 59 -5.96 -5.07 -2.54
N GLY A 60 -6.60 -4.71 -3.65
CA GLY A 60 -8.02 -4.85 -3.87
C GLY A 60 -8.35 -6.07 -4.75
N TYR A 61 -9.14 -5.83 -5.79
CA TYR A 61 -9.61 -6.88 -6.70
C TYR A 61 -8.48 -7.70 -7.32
N GLY A 62 -8.60 -9.02 -7.23
CA GLY A 62 -7.67 -9.98 -7.84
C GLY A 62 -6.29 -10.02 -7.20
N ASP A 63 -6.14 -9.50 -5.97
CA ASP A 63 -4.88 -9.46 -5.21
C ASP A 63 -3.71 -8.81 -5.96
N SER A 64 -4.02 -7.99 -6.97
CA SER A 64 -3.03 -7.31 -7.79
C SER A 64 -2.41 -6.14 -7.02
N PRO A 65 -1.07 -6.05 -6.93
CA PRO A 65 -0.41 -4.92 -6.30
C PRO A 65 -0.63 -3.58 -7.02
N TYR A 66 -1.14 -3.62 -8.27
CA TYR A 66 -1.47 -2.44 -9.07
C TYR A 66 -2.93 -1.99 -8.93
N GLN A 67 -3.76 -2.76 -8.19
CA GLN A 67 -5.15 -2.43 -7.87
C GLN A 67 -5.28 -2.30 -6.35
N ALA A 68 -4.87 -1.16 -5.81
CA ALA A 68 -4.77 -0.94 -4.39
C ALA A 68 -5.91 -0.06 -3.85
N PHE A 69 -6.33 -0.32 -2.62
CA PHE A 69 -7.30 0.51 -1.89
C PHE A 69 -6.77 1.90 -1.51
N SER A 70 -5.46 2.11 -1.57
CA SER A 70 -4.83 3.41 -1.35
C SER A 70 -3.45 3.47 -2.01
N ALA A 71 -3.09 4.65 -2.53
CA ALA A 71 -1.77 4.94 -3.06
C ALA A 71 -0.74 5.29 -1.97
N PHE A 72 -1.16 5.42 -0.71
CA PHE A 72 -0.35 5.85 0.43
C PHE A 72 -0.19 4.76 1.50
N ALA A 73 -1.24 3.99 1.74
CA ALA A 73 -1.27 2.98 2.78
C ALA A 73 -0.35 1.79 2.47
N GLY A 74 0.17 1.17 3.52
CA GLY A 74 0.97 -0.05 3.43
C GLY A 74 0.12 -1.32 3.49
N GLN A 75 0.61 -2.41 2.88
CA GLN A 75 -0.06 -3.72 2.80
C GLN A 75 -0.06 -4.44 4.15
N PRO A 76 -1.21 -4.60 4.82
CA PRO A 76 -1.27 -5.22 6.15
C PRO A 76 -0.79 -6.67 6.17
N LEU A 77 -0.92 -7.39 5.04
CA LEU A 77 -0.48 -8.79 4.95
C LEU A 77 1.03 -8.96 5.15
N LEU A 78 1.81 -7.89 4.92
CA LEU A 78 3.26 -7.90 5.13
C LEU A 78 3.67 -7.75 6.61
N ILE A 79 2.77 -7.37 7.50
CA ILE A 79 3.05 -7.27 8.94
C ILE A 79 3.49 -8.64 9.46
N SER A 80 4.64 -8.68 10.14
CA SER A 80 5.21 -9.89 10.71
C SER A 80 4.62 -10.19 12.09
N PRO A 81 3.99 -11.37 12.29
CA PRO A 81 3.55 -11.79 13.61
C PRO A 81 4.70 -11.93 14.62
N ASP A 82 5.90 -12.36 14.18
CA ASP A 82 7.06 -12.47 15.06
C ASP A 82 7.52 -11.11 15.61
N GLU A 83 7.44 -10.04 14.79
CA GLU A 83 7.77 -8.70 15.26
C GLU A 83 6.67 -8.18 16.23
N LEU A 84 5.38 -8.53 15.99
CA LEU A 84 4.31 -8.22 16.95
C LEU A 84 4.53 -8.91 18.30
N ILE A 85 5.02 -10.16 18.30
CA ILE A 85 5.36 -10.87 19.55
C ILE A 85 6.53 -10.18 20.28
N LYS A 86 7.56 -9.76 19.55
CA LYS A 86 8.70 -9.03 20.14
C LYS A 86 8.28 -7.69 20.76
N ASP A 87 7.31 -7.04 20.15
CA ASP A 87 6.75 -5.77 20.61
C ASP A 87 5.72 -5.96 21.77
N GLY A 88 5.39 -7.21 22.12
CA GLY A 88 4.38 -7.52 23.16
C GLY A 88 2.94 -7.30 22.71
N LEU A 89 2.72 -7.16 21.40
CA LEU A 89 1.41 -6.94 20.77
C LEU A 89 0.74 -8.24 20.27
N LEU A 90 1.37 -9.38 20.51
CA LEU A 90 0.85 -10.72 20.23
C LEU A 90 1.56 -11.72 21.14
N TYR A 91 0.91 -12.83 21.44
CA TYR A 91 1.51 -13.92 22.20
C TYR A 91 1.69 -15.18 21.32
N GLY A 92 2.68 -16.02 21.65
CA GLY A 92 2.92 -17.26 20.89
C GLY A 92 1.69 -18.19 20.87
N ASP A 93 0.87 -18.15 21.90
CA ASP A 93 -0.37 -18.92 21.99
C ASP A 93 -1.44 -18.46 20.97
N ASP A 94 -1.44 -17.20 20.57
CA ASP A 94 -2.37 -16.68 19.56
C ASP A 94 -2.07 -17.27 18.16
N LEU A 95 -0.86 -17.81 17.96
CA LEU A 95 -0.44 -18.48 16.72
C LEU A 95 -0.62 -20.01 16.76
N ARG A 96 -1.12 -20.60 17.86
CA ARG A 96 -1.26 -22.07 18.01
C ARG A 96 -2.11 -22.68 16.90
N ASP A 97 -3.20 -22.03 16.54
CA ASP A 97 -4.15 -22.48 15.50
C ASP A 97 -3.94 -21.73 14.16
N TYR A 98 -2.76 -21.14 13.96
CA TYR A 98 -2.44 -20.50 12.69
C TYR A 98 -2.27 -21.56 11.60
N PRO A 99 -2.90 -21.41 10.42
CA PRO A 99 -2.86 -22.43 9.38
C PRO A 99 -1.44 -22.71 8.89
N HIS A 100 -1.19 -23.97 8.49
CA HIS A 100 0.01 -24.33 7.76
C HIS A 100 -0.21 -24.06 6.27
N PHE A 101 0.65 -23.25 5.67
CA PHE A 101 0.57 -22.89 4.26
C PHE A 101 1.61 -23.63 3.41
N ASN A 102 1.26 -23.82 2.12
CA ASN A 102 2.22 -24.33 1.14
C ASN A 102 3.34 -23.28 0.95
N PRO A 103 4.61 -23.64 1.11
CA PRO A 103 5.72 -22.69 0.95
C PRO A 103 5.95 -22.25 -0.50
N ASP A 104 5.44 -23.02 -1.49
CA ASP A 104 5.68 -22.78 -2.91
C ASP A 104 4.54 -21.99 -3.59
N HIS A 105 3.46 -21.67 -2.85
CA HIS A 105 2.28 -21.03 -3.42
C HIS A 105 1.52 -20.19 -2.40
N ILE A 106 1.12 -18.98 -2.79
CA ILE A 106 0.29 -18.10 -1.95
C ILE A 106 -1.18 -18.30 -2.32
N TYR A 107 -1.98 -18.74 -1.35
CA TYR A 107 -3.43 -18.83 -1.46
C TYR A 107 -4.04 -17.66 -0.67
N TYR A 108 -4.26 -16.52 -1.34
CA TYR A 108 -4.74 -15.30 -0.68
C TYR A 108 -6.08 -15.50 0.03
N GLY A 109 -6.98 -16.32 -0.51
CA GLY A 109 -8.26 -16.64 0.12
C GLY A 109 -8.13 -17.27 1.52
N ASP A 110 -7.02 -17.96 1.80
CA ASP A 110 -6.73 -18.56 3.11
C ASP A 110 -5.83 -17.65 3.96
N VAL A 111 -4.89 -16.97 3.32
CA VAL A 111 -3.92 -16.08 3.99
C VAL A 111 -4.60 -14.85 4.58
N ILE A 112 -5.48 -14.19 3.82
CA ILE A 112 -6.14 -12.95 4.24
C ILE A 112 -6.92 -13.14 5.55
N PRO A 113 -7.87 -14.09 5.67
CA PRO A 113 -8.63 -14.26 6.92
C PRO A 113 -7.73 -14.63 8.09
N ALA A 114 -6.72 -15.49 7.87
CA ALA A 114 -5.79 -15.88 8.92
C ALA A 114 -4.97 -14.68 9.43
N LYS A 115 -4.48 -13.84 8.51
CA LYS A 115 -3.70 -12.65 8.86
C LYS A 115 -4.55 -11.59 9.55
N LEU A 116 -5.76 -11.31 9.04
CA LEU A 116 -6.67 -10.34 9.64
C LEU A 116 -7.05 -10.72 11.07
N ARG A 117 -7.30 -12.01 11.34
CA ARG A 117 -7.56 -12.50 12.71
C ARG A 117 -6.42 -12.15 13.68
N ILE A 118 -5.18 -12.33 13.24
CA ILE A 118 -4.00 -12.01 14.06
C ILE A 118 -3.85 -10.51 14.26
N LEU A 119 -4.12 -9.71 13.23
CA LEU A 119 -4.04 -8.25 13.32
C LEU A 119 -5.12 -7.68 14.24
N HIS A 120 -6.35 -8.21 14.19
CA HIS A 120 -7.41 -7.85 15.15
C HIS A 120 -7.02 -8.20 16.57
N ARG A 121 -6.48 -9.43 16.79
CA ARG A 121 -6.00 -9.82 18.12
C ARG A 121 -4.89 -8.91 18.63
N SER A 122 -3.97 -8.52 17.75
CA SER A 122 -2.91 -7.57 18.07
C SER A 122 -3.45 -6.19 18.44
N TYR A 123 -4.48 -5.72 17.76
CA TYR A 123 -5.14 -4.46 18.10
C TYR A 123 -5.85 -4.50 19.46
N GLU A 124 -6.51 -5.61 19.82
CA GLU A 124 -7.09 -5.78 21.14
C GLU A 124 -6.02 -5.66 22.22
N ILE A 125 -4.89 -6.35 22.06
CA ILE A 125 -3.76 -6.27 23.02
C ILE A 125 -3.18 -4.85 23.08
N PHE A 126 -3.07 -4.17 21.94
CA PHE A 126 -2.62 -2.77 21.88
C PHE A 126 -3.53 -1.87 22.72
N LYS A 127 -4.85 -1.96 22.56
CA LYS A 127 -5.81 -1.17 23.37
C LYS A 127 -5.72 -1.45 24.87
N GLU A 128 -5.46 -2.71 25.24
CA GLU A 128 -5.45 -3.13 26.64
C GLU A 128 -4.13 -2.87 27.35
N SER A 129 -3.00 -2.99 26.65
CA SER A 129 -1.70 -3.13 27.31
C SER A 129 -0.52 -2.39 26.65
N ALA A 130 -0.74 -1.58 25.60
CA ALA A 130 0.34 -0.78 25.04
C ALA A 130 0.90 0.20 26.08
N ASP A 131 2.22 0.33 26.11
CA ASP A 131 2.85 1.28 26.99
C ASP A 131 2.69 2.74 26.51
N LEU A 132 2.93 3.69 27.40
CA LEU A 132 2.76 5.11 27.10
C LEU A 132 3.69 5.61 25.97
N CYS A 133 4.80 4.94 25.71
CA CYS A 133 5.72 5.31 24.64
C CYS A 133 5.11 4.94 23.30
N MET A 134 4.61 3.71 23.17
CA MET A 134 3.96 3.22 21.96
C MET A 134 2.66 3.99 21.64
N LEU A 135 1.86 4.31 22.65
CA LEU A 135 0.66 5.16 22.46
C LEU A 135 1.02 6.55 21.92
N LYS A 136 2.07 7.18 22.43
CA LYS A 136 2.55 8.46 21.91
C LYS A 136 3.12 8.35 20.49
N GLU A 137 3.84 7.27 20.17
CA GLU A 137 4.31 7.01 18.81
C GLU A 137 3.12 6.87 17.85
N PHE A 138 2.05 6.18 18.28
CA PHE A 138 0.82 6.05 17.50
C PHE A 138 0.13 7.40 17.28
N ASP A 139 -0.02 8.22 18.33
CA ASP A 139 -0.63 9.55 18.19
C ASP A 139 0.17 10.44 17.24
N VAL A 140 1.51 10.43 17.35
CA VAL A 140 2.40 11.19 16.46
C VAL A 140 2.27 10.71 15.01
N PHE A 141 2.21 9.40 14.82
CA PHE A 141 2.00 8.81 13.48
C PHE A 141 0.66 9.27 12.90
N CYS A 142 -0.43 9.16 13.66
CA CYS A 142 -1.76 9.57 13.20
C CYS A 142 -1.80 11.06 12.83
N GLU A 143 -1.20 11.94 13.62
CA GLU A 143 -1.15 13.39 13.31
C GLU A 143 -0.26 13.68 12.09
N HIS A 144 0.85 12.97 11.93
CA HIS A 144 1.77 13.17 10.81
C HIS A 144 1.17 12.71 9.48
N GLU A 145 0.42 11.62 9.49
CA GLU A 145 -0.11 10.96 8.29
C GLU A 145 -1.60 11.30 8.03
N LYS A 146 -2.21 12.18 8.81
CA LYS A 146 -3.64 12.50 8.77
C LYS A 146 -4.18 12.86 7.39
N ASP A 147 -3.36 13.48 6.53
CA ASP A 147 -3.76 13.95 5.20
C ASP A 147 -4.24 12.83 4.25
N TRP A 148 -3.90 11.58 4.56
CA TRP A 148 -4.37 10.41 3.82
C TRP A 148 -4.95 9.33 4.74
N LEU A 149 -4.44 9.24 5.97
CA LEU A 149 -4.74 8.15 6.89
C LEU A 149 -6.19 8.20 7.38
N ASP A 150 -6.73 9.40 7.63
CA ASP A 150 -8.10 9.58 8.09
C ASP A 150 -9.10 9.12 7.02
N ASP A 151 -8.90 9.53 5.77
CA ASP A 151 -9.73 9.11 4.65
C ASP A 151 -9.61 7.61 4.37
N TYR A 152 -8.39 7.07 4.40
CA TYR A 152 -8.16 5.63 4.23
C TYR A 152 -8.83 4.80 5.32
N ALA A 153 -8.68 5.20 6.58
CA ALA A 153 -9.25 4.45 7.70
C ALA A 153 -10.78 4.47 7.69
N LEU A 154 -11.41 5.63 7.39
CA LEU A 154 -12.85 5.73 7.22
C LEU A 154 -13.34 4.92 6.01
N PHE A 155 -12.65 4.99 4.88
CA PHE A 155 -12.97 4.20 3.68
C PHE A 155 -12.94 2.69 3.98
N MET A 156 -11.91 2.19 4.63
CA MET A 156 -11.79 0.77 4.95
C MET A 156 -12.82 0.31 5.98
N ALA A 157 -13.09 1.14 7.00
CA ALA A 157 -14.15 0.88 7.97
C ALA A 157 -15.54 0.89 7.31
N GLY A 158 -15.76 1.78 6.34
CA GLY A 158 -16.95 1.80 5.50
C GLY A 158 -17.09 0.53 4.66
N LYS A 159 -16.00 0.05 4.04
CA LYS A 159 -16.00 -1.23 3.31
C LYS A 159 -16.39 -2.41 4.20
N ASP A 160 -15.85 -2.49 5.40
CA ASP A 160 -16.20 -3.56 6.34
C ASP A 160 -17.68 -3.52 6.72
N ALA A 161 -18.20 -2.32 6.99
CA ALA A 161 -19.62 -2.12 7.31
C ALA A 161 -20.56 -2.54 6.16
N HIS A 162 -20.06 -2.51 4.91
CA HIS A 162 -20.79 -2.91 3.69
C HIS A 162 -20.35 -4.27 3.12
N GLY A 163 -19.72 -5.13 3.95
CA GLY A 163 -19.31 -6.47 3.54
C GLY A 163 -18.29 -6.52 2.40
N GLY A 164 -17.47 -5.48 2.26
CA GLY A 164 -16.43 -5.37 1.21
C GLY A 164 -16.94 -4.82 -0.12
N ALA A 165 -18.20 -4.38 -0.21
CA ALA A 165 -18.77 -3.79 -1.43
C ALA A 165 -17.98 -2.58 -1.92
N CYS A 166 -18.01 -2.31 -3.22
CA CYS A 166 -17.45 -1.09 -3.80
C CYS A 166 -18.15 0.15 -3.23
N TRP A 167 -17.41 1.24 -2.99
CA TRP A 167 -17.98 2.47 -2.44
C TRP A 167 -19.12 3.07 -3.30
N LEU A 168 -19.18 2.75 -4.58
CA LEU A 168 -20.29 3.12 -5.47
C LEU A 168 -21.62 2.47 -5.09
N GLU A 169 -21.59 1.38 -4.32
CA GLU A 169 -22.77 0.64 -3.86
C GLU A 169 -23.18 1.01 -2.42
N TRP A 170 -22.44 1.93 -1.77
CA TRP A 170 -22.76 2.38 -0.42
C TRP A 170 -23.97 3.32 -0.41
N GLU A 171 -24.53 3.57 0.77
CA GLU A 171 -25.58 4.57 0.96
C GLU A 171 -25.10 5.93 0.46
N ASP A 172 -26.03 6.73 -0.06
CA ASP A 172 -25.76 8.02 -0.69
C ASP A 172 -24.99 8.98 0.23
N ASP A 173 -25.25 8.93 1.52
CA ASP A 173 -24.63 9.78 2.53
C ASP A 173 -23.16 9.41 2.79
N LEU A 174 -22.79 8.12 2.78
CA LEU A 174 -21.38 7.72 2.91
C LEU A 174 -20.65 7.70 1.55
N ARG A 175 -21.39 7.48 0.48
CA ARG A 175 -20.81 7.50 -0.87
C ARG A 175 -20.26 8.88 -1.24
N ASP A 176 -20.92 9.97 -0.82
CA ASP A 176 -20.53 11.36 -1.10
C ASP A 176 -20.75 12.24 0.15
N PRO A 177 -19.99 12.00 1.23
CA PRO A 177 -20.25 12.65 2.50
C PRO A 177 -19.77 14.11 2.49
N ASP A 178 -20.64 15.02 2.97
CA ASP A 178 -20.17 16.30 3.46
C ASP A 178 -19.49 16.16 4.83
N GLU A 179 -18.91 17.23 5.35
CA GLU A 179 -18.15 17.21 6.61
C GLU A 179 -19.03 16.80 7.82
N GLU A 180 -20.31 17.15 7.85
CA GLU A 180 -21.22 16.80 8.94
C GLU A 180 -21.55 15.31 8.91
N ILE A 181 -21.86 14.78 7.73
CA ILE A 181 -22.12 13.35 7.51
C ILE A 181 -20.85 12.52 7.78
N LYS A 182 -19.68 13.01 7.32
CA LYS A 182 -18.39 12.37 7.58
C LYS A 182 -18.14 12.25 9.09
N ALA A 183 -18.44 13.30 9.87
CA ALA A 183 -18.28 13.26 11.32
C ALA A 183 -19.20 12.21 11.99
N VAL A 184 -20.44 12.07 11.52
CA VAL A 184 -21.37 11.04 12.02
C VAL A 184 -20.86 9.62 11.74
N TRP A 185 -20.34 9.38 10.54
CA TRP A 185 -19.76 8.07 10.19
C TRP A 185 -18.45 7.80 10.95
N CYS A 186 -17.63 8.82 11.21
CA CYS A 186 -16.44 8.70 12.05
C CYS A 186 -16.79 8.29 13.48
N GLU A 187 -17.85 8.85 14.07
CA GLU A 187 -18.31 8.43 15.40
C GLU A 187 -18.87 7.02 15.39
N ARG A 188 -19.69 6.68 14.40
CA ARG A 188 -20.31 5.34 14.25
C ARG A 188 -19.30 4.23 14.06
N LEU A 189 -18.21 4.47 13.34
CA LEU A 189 -17.20 3.48 12.97
C LEU A 189 -15.87 3.67 13.74
N ALA A 190 -15.86 4.41 14.85
CA ALA A 190 -14.67 4.85 15.55
C ALA A 190 -13.67 3.72 15.86
N ASP A 191 -14.13 2.55 16.36
CA ASP A 191 -13.25 1.41 16.69
C ASP A 191 -12.63 0.78 15.43
N SER A 192 -13.39 0.63 14.34
CA SER A 192 -12.86 0.16 13.06
C SER A 192 -11.85 1.15 12.46
N ILE A 193 -12.11 2.44 12.54
CA ILE A 193 -11.19 3.48 12.06
C ILE A 193 -9.89 3.42 12.84
N GLU A 194 -9.95 3.31 14.17
CA GLU A 194 -8.76 3.19 15.01
C GLU A 194 -7.97 1.91 14.69
N TYR A 195 -8.66 0.78 14.45
CA TYR A 195 -8.04 -0.45 13.97
C TYR A 195 -7.26 -0.25 12.68
N TYR A 196 -7.84 0.40 11.67
CA TYR A 196 -7.14 0.66 10.41
C TYR A 196 -5.97 1.62 10.57
N LYS A 197 -6.06 2.63 11.43
CA LYS A 197 -4.94 3.49 11.80
C LYS A 197 -3.82 2.70 12.49
N TYR A 198 -4.19 1.83 13.43
CA TYR A 198 -3.25 0.97 14.15
C TYR A 198 -2.47 0.04 13.22
N ILE A 199 -3.14 -0.66 12.30
CA ILE A 199 -2.41 -1.56 11.38
C ILE A 199 -1.49 -0.80 10.43
N GLN A 200 -1.82 0.42 10.04
CA GLN A 200 -0.91 1.27 9.29
C GLN A 200 0.30 1.71 10.14
N PHE A 201 0.08 2.11 11.37
CA PHE A 201 1.16 2.41 12.31
C PHE A 201 2.14 1.25 12.45
N ILE A 202 1.65 0.03 12.66
CA ILE A 202 2.47 -1.18 12.77
C ILE A 202 3.19 -1.47 11.45
N PHE A 203 2.51 -1.34 10.31
CA PHE A 203 3.14 -1.54 9.02
C PHE A 203 4.34 -0.61 8.84
N PHE A 204 4.16 0.70 9.03
CA PHE A 204 5.23 1.68 8.84
C PHE A 204 6.37 1.51 9.84
N ARG A 205 6.06 1.13 11.08
CA ARG A 205 7.06 0.81 12.10
C ARG A 205 7.95 -0.36 11.66
N GLN A 206 7.35 -1.46 11.21
CA GLN A 206 8.09 -2.63 10.73
C GLN A 206 8.82 -2.35 9.39
N TRP A 207 8.17 -1.61 8.49
CA TRP A 207 8.78 -1.22 7.22
C TRP A 207 10.05 -0.37 7.42
N ASN A 208 9.96 0.64 8.27
CA ASN A 208 11.11 1.48 8.58
C ASN A 208 12.28 0.66 9.16
N ALA A 209 12.00 -0.30 10.04
CA ALA A 209 13.01 -1.18 10.59
C ALA A 209 13.69 -2.06 9.52
N ILE A 210 12.93 -2.55 8.53
CA ILE A 210 13.48 -3.32 7.38
C ILE A 210 14.30 -2.42 6.47
N ARG A 211 13.82 -1.20 6.16
CA ARG A 211 14.54 -0.23 5.33
C ARG A 211 15.87 0.18 5.97
N ASP A 212 15.86 0.49 7.25
CA ASP A 212 17.07 0.87 7.99
C ASP A 212 18.06 -0.30 8.02
N TYR A 213 17.56 -1.53 8.20
CA TYR A 213 18.40 -2.74 8.11
C TYR A 213 19.00 -2.93 6.71
N ALA A 214 18.25 -2.64 5.64
CA ALA A 214 18.76 -2.67 4.27
C ALA A 214 19.89 -1.64 4.09
N HIS A 215 19.69 -0.41 4.56
CA HIS A 215 20.70 0.66 4.47
C HIS A 215 22.00 0.31 5.21
N VAL A 216 21.90 -0.23 6.43
CA VAL A 216 23.10 -0.68 7.20
C VAL A 216 23.86 -1.77 6.45
N ASN A 217 23.19 -2.61 5.66
CA ASN A 217 23.81 -3.63 4.82
C ASN A 217 24.20 -3.13 3.40
N GLY A 218 24.10 -1.82 3.12
CA GLY A 218 24.47 -1.23 1.85
C GLY A 218 23.49 -1.51 0.71
N ILE A 219 22.26 -1.93 1.03
CA ILE A 219 21.19 -2.21 0.07
C ILE A 219 20.24 -1.01 0.02
N LYS A 220 19.96 -0.52 -1.19
CA LYS A 220 18.96 0.51 -1.47
C LYS A 220 17.71 -0.13 -2.04
N ILE A 221 16.55 0.44 -1.71
CA ILE A 221 15.26 -0.09 -2.12
C ILE A 221 14.73 0.71 -3.31
N VAL A 222 14.34 -0.01 -4.36
CA VAL A 222 13.64 0.56 -5.52
C VAL A 222 12.18 0.17 -5.43
N GLY A 223 11.33 1.15 -5.16
CA GLY A 223 9.87 0.96 -5.13
C GLY A 223 9.26 1.01 -6.53
N ASP A 224 8.03 0.55 -6.62
CA ASP A 224 7.24 0.55 -7.84
C ASP A 224 5.87 1.18 -7.56
N ILE A 225 5.44 2.10 -8.41
CA ILE A 225 4.12 2.72 -8.30
C ILE A 225 3.39 2.65 -9.64
N PRO A 226 2.12 2.24 -9.67
CA PRO A 226 1.29 2.38 -10.85
C PRO A 226 0.98 3.85 -11.12
N ILE A 227 0.84 4.23 -12.39
CA ILE A 227 0.41 5.59 -12.71
C ILE A 227 -1.03 5.82 -12.25
N PHE A 228 -1.94 4.88 -12.52
CA PHE A 228 -3.35 4.99 -12.12
C PHE A 228 -3.60 4.39 -10.73
N VAL A 229 -4.73 4.77 -10.14
CA VAL A 229 -5.26 4.19 -8.90
C VAL A 229 -6.52 3.39 -9.20
N ALA A 230 -6.90 2.48 -8.32
CA ALA A 230 -8.14 1.72 -8.48
C ALA A 230 -9.35 2.62 -8.29
N LEU A 231 -10.44 2.36 -9.03
CA LEU A 231 -11.72 3.05 -8.81
C LEU A 231 -12.22 2.83 -7.39
N ASP A 232 -12.16 1.59 -6.91
CA ASP A 232 -12.52 1.21 -5.56
C ASP A 232 -11.32 1.45 -4.62
N SER A 233 -11.06 2.72 -4.32
CA SER A 233 -9.96 3.16 -3.45
C SER A 233 -10.35 4.41 -2.66
N ALA A 234 -9.71 4.59 -1.51
CA ALA A 234 -9.82 5.79 -0.69
C ALA A 234 -9.41 7.05 -1.48
N ASP A 235 -8.43 6.92 -2.38
CA ASP A 235 -7.95 8.02 -3.21
C ASP A 235 -9.05 8.58 -4.11
N VAL A 236 -9.80 7.71 -4.79
CA VAL A 236 -10.89 8.12 -5.69
C VAL A 236 -12.10 8.57 -4.89
N TRP A 237 -12.47 7.83 -3.84
CA TRP A 237 -13.62 8.15 -2.98
C TRP A 237 -13.47 9.52 -2.33
N ALA A 238 -12.32 9.82 -1.75
CA ALA A 238 -12.08 11.07 -1.02
C ALA A 238 -11.70 12.25 -1.92
N ASN A 239 -11.29 12.02 -3.17
CA ASN A 239 -10.74 13.06 -4.03
C ASN A 239 -11.32 13.00 -5.45
N ARG A 240 -12.65 12.97 -5.58
CA ARG A 240 -13.35 12.78 -6.86
C ARG A 240 -12.94 13.78 -7.95
N ASP A 241 -12.72 15.03 -7.58
CA ASP A 241 -12.34 16.12 -8.50
C ASP A 241 -10.99 15.88 -9.21
N LEU A 242 -10.17 14.95 -8.68
CA LEU A 242 -8.91 14.57 -9.33
C LEU A 242 -9.10 13.66 -10.54
N PHE A 243 -10.31 13.14 -10.75
CA PHE A 243 -10.58 12.08 -11.73
C PHE A 243 -11.74 12.46 -12.65
N GLN A 244 -11.76 11.87 -13.85
CA GLN A 244 -12.83 12.04 -14.84
C GLN A 244 -14.01 11.14 -14.46
N LEU A 245 -14.86 11.62 -13.55
CA LEU A 245 -16.03 10.91 -13.04
C LEU A 245 -17.32 11.62 -13.40
N GLU A 246 -18.40 10.84 -13.55
CA GLU A 246 -19.77 11.33 -13.54
C GLU A 246 -20.19 11.74 -12.11
N LYS A 247 -21.30 12.42 -11.97
CA LYS A 247 -21.81 12.89 -10.66
C LYS A 247 -22.08 11.75 -9.67
N ASP A 248 -22.45 10.58 -10.16
CA ASP A 248 -22.71 9.38 -9.36
C ASP A 248 -21.42 8.62 -8.98
N GLY A 249 -20.26 9.10 -9.44
CA GLY A 249 -18.94 8.54 -9.14
C GLY A 249 -18.43 7.53 -10.17
N TYR A 250 -19.23 7.16 -11.18
CA TYR A 250 -18.74 6.29 -12.23
C TYR A 250 -17.76 7.00 -13.17
N PRO A 251 -16.69 6.31 -13.65
CA PRO A 251 -15.76 6.90 -14.60
C PRO A 251 -16.44 7.23 -15.93
N THR A 252 -16.18 8.44 -16.47
CA THR A 252 -16.62 8.80 -17.83
C THR A 252 -15.86 8.00 -18.88
N VAL A 253 -14.59 7.70 -18.60
CA VAL A 253 -13.68 6.89 -19.40
C VAL A 253 -12.71 6.16 -18.46
N VAL A 254 -12.20 5.01 -18.90
CA VAL A 254 -11.26 4.22 -18.12
C VAL A 254 -9.94 3.97 -18.86
N ALA A 255 -8.89 3.68 -18.09
CA ALA A 255 -7.59 3.35 -18.63
C ALA A 255 -7.57 1.99 -19.33
N GLY A 256 -6.80 1.89 -20.38
CA GLY A 256 -6.53 0.65 -21.08
C GLY A 256 -5.33 0.75 -22.00
N VAL A 257 -5.11 -0.28 -22.79
CA VAL A 257 -4.06 -0.35 -23.83
C VAL A 257 -4.69 -0.88 -25.11
N PRO A 258 -4.45 -0.24 -26.27
CA PRO A 258 -4.90 -0.79 -27.56
C PRO A 258 -4.18 -2.11 -27.86
N PRO A 259 -4.68 -2.90 -28.82
CA PRO A 259 -3.97 -4.08 -29.29
C PRO A 259 -2.50 -3.80 -29.58
N ASP A 260 -1.62 -4.61 -29.01
CA ASP A 260 -0.18 -4.48 -29.16
C ASP A 260 0.50 -5.86 -29.28
N TYR A 261 1.84 -5.85 -29.19
CA TYR A 261 2.64 -7.08 -29.24
C TYR A 261 2.38 -8.05 -28.06
N PHE A 262 2.00 -7.53 -26.90
CA PHE A 262 1.74 -8.32 -25.70
C PHE A 262 0.30 -8.82 -25.61
N SER A 263 -0.66 -8.10 -26.21
CA SER A 263 -2.08 -8.46 -26.23
C SER A 263 -2.72 -8.15 -27.58
N ALA A 264 -3.10 -9.19 -28.32
CA ALA A 264 -3.74 -9.06 -29.63
C ALA A 264 -5.13 -8.36 -29.56
N THR A 265 -5.77 -8.35 -28.40
CA THR A 265 -7.09 -7.72 -28.19
C THR A 265 -7.01 -6.42 -27.39
N GLY A 266 -5.79 -5.99 -26.97
CA GLY A 266 -5.59 -4.91 -26.04
C GLY A 266 -5.89 -5.32 -24.60
N GLN A 267 -5.88 -4.34 -23.67
CA GLN A 267 -6.15 -4.57 -22.26
C GLN A 267 -7.12 -3.50 -21.75
N LEU A 268 -8.11 -3.91 -20.99
CA LEU A 268 -8.98 -3.05 -20.20
C LEU A 268 -8.49 -3.05 -18.74
N TRP A 269 -7.93 -1.96 -18.28
CA TRP A 269 -7.45 -1.86 -16.88
C TRP A 269 -8.54 -1.40 -15.92
N GLY A 270 -9.50 -0.59 -16.40
CA GLY A 270 -10.66 -0.16 -15.63
C GLY A 270 -10.39 0.95 -14.61
N ASN A 271 -9.17 1.46 -14.53
CA ASN A 271 -8.83 2.56 -13.63
C ASN A 271 -9.44 3.88 -14.15
N PRO A 272 -9.97 4.76 -13.30
CA PRO A 272 -10.40 6.10 -13.70
C PRO A 272 -9.20 6.92 -14.17
N LEU A 273 -9.44 7.80 -15.14
CA LEU A 273 -8.41 8.70 -15.64
C LEU A 273 -8.39 10.01 -14.84
N TYR A 274 -7.22 10.63 -14.75
CA TYR A 274 -7.04 11.89 -14.05
C TYR A 274 -7.66 13.07 -14.79
N ASP A 275 -8.28 14.02 -14.08
CA ASP A 275 -8.58 15.34 -14.57
C ASP A 275 -7.32 16.23 -14.45
N TRP A 276 -6.52 16.24 -15.51
CA TRP A 276 -5.25 16.99 -15.52
C TRP A 276 -5.46 18.51 -15.46
N ASP A 277 -6.61 19.02 -15.85
CA ASP A 277 -6.93 20.46 -15.72
C ASP A 277 -7.18 20.81 -14.26
N TYR A 278 -7.85 19.94 -13.50
CA TYR A 278 -8.01 20.12 -12.06
C TYR A 278 -6.67 19.95 -11.32
N HIS A 279 -5.89 18.94 -11.65
CA HIS A 279 -4.53 18.78 -11.10
C HIS A 279 -3.66 20.01 -11.33
N LYS A 280 -3.73 20.63 -12.50
CA LYS A 280 -3.00 21.84 -12.81
C LYS A 280 -3.47 23.03 -11.97
N LYS A 281 -4.77 23.17 -11.72
CA LYS A 281 -5.34 24.23 -10.85
C LYS A 281 -4.86 24.11 -9.41
N THR A 282 -4.71 22.87 -8.91
CA THR A 282 -4.21 22.55 -7.57
C THR A 282 -2.69 22.38 -7.51
N HIS A 283 -1.96 22.82 -8.56
CA HIS A 283 -0.50 22.72 -8.65
C HIS A 283 0.03 21.29 -8.48
N TYR A 284 -0.75 20.28 -8.87
CA TYR A 284 -0.43 18.86 -8.76
C TYR A 284 -0.19 18.39 -7.31
N ASP A 285 -0.80 19.02 -6.32
CA ASP A 285 -0.55 18.78 -4.89
C ASP A 285 -0.68 17.30 -4.51
N TRP A 286 -1.75 16.62 -4.94
CA TRP A 286 -1.93 15.19 -4.68
C TRP A 286 -0.77 14.35 -5.22
N TRP A 287 -0.31 14.60 -6.45
CA TRP A 287 0.83 13.91 -7.04
C TRP A 287 2.13 14.19 -6.29
N MET A 288 2.33 15.44 -5.85
CA MET A 288 3.51 15.82 -5.05
C MET A 288 3.51 15.11 -3.71
N ARG A 289 2.34 15.01 -3.04
CA ARG A 289 2.19 14.25 -1.80
C ARG A 289 2.45 12.76 -2.03
N ARG A 290 1.88 12.17 -3.09
CA ARG A 290 2.08 10.76 -3.44
C ARG A 290 3.55 10.42 -3.65
N ILE A 291 4.26 11.22 -4.47
CA ILE A 291 5.70 11.01 -4.72
C ILE A 291 6.52 11.18 -3.45
N LYS A 292 6.22 12.22 -2.66
CA LYS A 292 6.90 12.46 -1.38
C LYS A 292 6.69 11.30 -0.40
N GLY A 293 5.46 10.82 -0.25
CA GLY A 293 5.13 9.67 0.59
C GLY A 293 5.92 8.42 0.18
N GLN A 294 5.98 8.13 -1.13
CA GLN A 294 6.76 7.01 -1.64
C GLN A 294 8.27 7.17 -1.42
N LEU A 295 8.83 8.36 -1.61
CA LEU A 295 10.25 8.64 -1.34
C LEU A 295 10.62 8.58 0.16
N ASN A 296 9.64 8.72 1.06
CA ASN A 296 9.85 8.44 2.47
C ASN A 296 9.96 6.92 2.75
N MET A 297 9.38 6.11 1.87
CA MET A 297 9.42 4.64 2.02
C MET A 297 10.61 4.00 1.30
N VAL A 298 11.02 4.51 0.14
CA VAL A 298 12.02 3.88 -0.73
C VAL A 298 13.06 4.90 -1.20
N ASP A 299 14.23 4.40 -1.65
CA ASP A 299 15.32 5.27 -2.13
C ASP A 299 15.13 5.74 -3.58
N TYR A 300 14.46 4.92 -4.38
CA TYR A 300 14.17 5.18 -5.79
C TYR A 300 12.76 4.72 -6.12
N ILE A 301 12.09 5.45 -6.99
CA ILE A 301 10.76 5.10 -7.49
C ILE A 301 10.86 4.73 -8.96
N ARG A 302 10.36 3.54 -9.32
CA ARG A 302 9.95 3.21 -10.67
C ARG A 302 8.49 3.58 -10.83
N VAL A 303 8.18 4.41 -11.81
CA VAL A 303 6.78 4.69 -12.18
C VAL A 303 6.41 3.77 -13.34
N ASP A 304 5.47 2.86 -13.10
CA ASP A 304 4.96 2.00 -14.14
C ASP A 304 4.11 2.79 -15.15
N HIS A 305 4.21 2.43 -16.43
CA HIS A 305 3.54 3.12 -17.52
C HIS A 305 3.78 4.64 -17.55
N PHE A 306 5.03 5.10 -17.35
CA PHE A 306 5.42 6.53 -17.30
C PHE A 306 4.91 7.34 -18.50
N ARG A 307 4.77 6.70 -19.68
CA ARG A 307 4.19 7.32 -20.88
C ARG A 307 2.78 7.89 -20.64
N GLY A 308 2.03 7.34 -19.67
CA GLY A 308 0.70 7.81 -19.31
C GLY A 308 0.65 9.25 -18.76
N PHE A 309 1.80 9.88 -18.44
CA PHE A 309 1.86 11.32 -18.15
C PHE A 309 1.79 12.17 -19.41
N GLU A 310 2.11 11.60 -20.57
CA GLU A 310 2.07 12.32 -21.86
C GLU A 310 0.83 11.92 -22.66
N GLN A 311 0.63 10.61 -22.81
CA GLN A 311 -0.50 10.05 -23.56
C GLN A 311 -0.92 8.69 -22.99
N TYR A 312 -2.22 8.45 -22.94
CA TYR A 312 -2.82 7.18 -22.54
C TYR A 312 -4.00 6.82 -23.44
N TYR A 313 -4.38 5.56 -23.44
CA TYR A 313 -5.55 5.07 -24.16
C TYR A 313 -6.76 5.12 -23.24
N ALA A 314 -7.75 5.92 -23.63
CA ALA A 314 -9.02 6.06 -22.94
C ALA A 314 -10.09 5.21 -23.60
N ILE A 315 -10.80 4.42 -22.81
CA ILE A 315 -11.89 3.54 -23.24
C ILE A 315 -13.19 4.11 -22.69
N PRO A 316 -14.19 4.47 -23.55
CA PRO A 316 -15.51 4.92 -23.13
C PRO A 316 -16.29 3.85 -22.37
#